data_895307296c14295545bbaf9259de4201
#
_entry.id   895307296c14295545bbaf9259de4201
#
_cell.length_a   1.000
_cell.length_b   1.000
_cell.length_c   1.000
_cell.angle_alpha   90.00
_cell.angle_beta   90.00
_cell.angle_gamma   90.00
#
_symmetry.space_group_name_H-M   'P 1'
#
loop_
_entity.id
_entity.type
_entity.pdbx_description
1 polymer ?
#
loop_
_entity_poly.entity_id
_entity_poly.type
_entity_poly.pdbx_seq_one_letter_code
_entity_poly.pdbx_strand_id
1 'polypeptide(L)'
;MSEPETGETKPETTEAGEGESLYERLGGAYGIAGAVDDLVDRLYHNDALNENPAVREFHEEGQTAGFKYLVTAWSIEATGGPEVYGGRNMEEAHEHLDVTEREFDMVYTAIEHSLNQVGVPEQETEEFMDIIESYRDMVVADRDYDEKPDFVESPAAH
;
A
#
# COMPACT_ATOMS: atom_id res chain seq x y z
N MET A 1 8.89 -37.16 10.48
CA MET A 1 9.13 -36.92 10.17
C MET A 1 9.32 -36.81 9.71
N SER A 2 8.90 -36.46 10.16
CA SER A 2 8.99 -35.98 9.75
C SER A 2 9.00 -35.72 9.32
N GLU A 3 8.72 -35.00 9.42
CA GLU A 3 8.70 -34.40 9.06
C GLU A 3 8.77 -34.08 8.71
N PRO A 4 8.58 -33.95 8.80
CA PRO A 4 8.54 -33.18 8.40
C PRO A 4 8.48 -32.83 8.03
N GLU A 5 8.29 -32.34 8.10
CA GLU A 5 8.20 -31.78 7.79
C GLU A 5 8.18 -31.36 7.49
N THR A 6 7.98 -31.24 7.62
CA THR A 6 7.94 -30.60 7.45
C THR A 6 7.89 -30.21 7.34
N GLY A 7 7.67 -30.16 7.58
CA GLY A 7 7.72 -29.46 7.57
C GLY A 7 7.54 -29.06 7.72
N GLU A 8 7.56 -28.72 7.74
CA GLU A 8 7.41 -28.16 7.93
C GLU A 8 7.38 -27.68 8.18
N THR A 9 7.17 -27.53 8.19
CA THR A 9 7.06 -26.82 8.49
C THR A 9 6.79 -26.50 8.78
N LYS A 10 6.54 -26.37 9.04
CA LYS A 10 6.13 -25.89 9.51
C LYS A 10 5.98 -25.85 10.11
N PRO A 11 5.81 -25.75 10.32
CA PRO A 11 5.55 -25.38 11.02
C PRO A 11 5.26 -25.26 11.42
N GLU A 12 5.01 -24.92 11.67
CA GLU A 12 4.73 -24.51 12.05
C GLU A 12 4.10 -24.19 12.34
N THR A 13 3.81 -24.13 12.56
CA THR A 13 3.31 -23.64 12.88
C THR A 13 2.57 -23.58 13.32
N THR A 14 2.17 -23.42 13.84
CA THR A 14 1.68 -23.28 14.21
C THR A 14 0.86 -23.11 14.89
N GLU A 15 0.94 -22.95 15.41
CA GLU A 15 0.06 -22.67 16.19
C GLU A 15 -0.81 -21.71 15.93
N ALA A 16 -1.85 -22.03 15.88
CA ALA A 16 -2.93 -21.25 15.75
C ALA A 16 -2.64 -19.97 15.18
N GLY A 17 -2.38 -19.88 14.06
CA GLY A 17 -2.08 -18.62 13.49
C GLY A 17 -1.02 -17.88 14.23
N GLU A 18 -0.72 -18.35 15.41
CA GLU A 18 0.21 -17.69 16.22
C GLU A 18 1.56 -17.59 15.63
N GLY A 19 1.98 -18.50 14.86
CA GLY A 19 3.26 -18.42 14.21
C GLY A 19 3.20 -17.84 12.83
N GLU A 20 2.01 -17.44 12.38
CA GLU A 20 1.83 -16.97 11.02
C GLU A 20 2.00 -15.47 10.92
N SER A 21 2.77 -15.05 9.93
CA SER A 21 2.92 -13.63 9.64
C SER A 21 1.63 -13.11 9.02
N LEU A 22 1.48 -11.80 9.03
CA LEU A 22 0.36 -11.20 8.33
C LEU A 22 0.41 -11.59 6.85
N TYR A 23 1.63 -11.67 6.28
CA TYR A 23 1.81 -12.11 4.91
C TYR A 23 1.11 -13.43 4.64
N GLU A 24 1.33 -14.41 5.52
CA GLU A 24 0.71 -15.72 5.33
C GLU A 24 -0.80 -15.66 5.49
N ARG A 25 -1.26 -14.89 6.46
CA ARG A 25 -2.69 -14.77 6.71
C ARG A 25 -3.43 -14.02 5.61
N LEU A 26 -2.72 -13.18 4.87
CA LEU A 26 -3.30 -12.49 3.72
C LEU A 26 -3.33 -13.35 2.46
N GLY A 27 -2.83 -14.57 2.54
CA GLY A 27 -2.85 -15.46 1.39
C GLY A 27 -1.57 -15.46 0.59
N GLY A 28 -0.49 -14.93 1.16
CA GLY A 28 0.79 -14.91 0.49
C GLY A 28 0.79 -13.99 -0.71
N ALA A 29 1.73 -14.25 -1.62
CA ALA A 29 1.90 -13.38 -2.78
C ALA A 29 0.65 -13.31 -3.65
N TYR A 30 -0.04 -14.42 -3.82
CA TYR A 30 -1.24 -14.41 -4.67
C TYR A 30 -2.36 -13.58 -4.05
N GLY A 31 -2.59 -13.72 -2.76
CA GLY A 31 -3.63 -12.95 -2.10
C GLY A 31 -3.34 -11.46 -2.15
N ILE A 32 -2.09 -11.12 -1.85
CA ILE A 32 -1.67 -9.73 -1.87
C ILE A 32 -1.78 -9.15 -3.28
N ALA A 33 -1.34 -9.91 -4.29
CA ALA A 33 -1.40 -9.43 -5.67
C ALA A 33 -2.83 -9.16 -6.12
N GLY A 34 -3.78 -10.00 -5.66
CA GLY A 34 -5.17 -9.78 -6.01
C GLY A 34 -5.70 -8.48 -5.44
N ALA A 35 -5.35 -8.20 -4.18
CA ALA A 35 -5.78 -6.95 -3.57
C ALA A 35 -5.13 -5.75 -4.25
N VAL A 36 -3.84 -5.88 -4.59
CA VAL A 36 -3.12 -4.79 -5.24
C VAL A 36 -3.70 -4.51 -6.63
N ASP A 37 -4.07 -5.56 -7.34
CA ASP A 37 -4.67 -5.39 -8.67
C ASP A 37 -5.92 -4.52 -8.57
N ASP A 38 -6.79 -4.82 -7.63
CA ASP A 38 -8.00 -4.05 -7.43
C ASP A 38 -7.67 -2.62 -6.97
N LEU A 39 -6.72 -2.50 -6.06
CA LEU A 39 -6.35 -1.19 -5.52
C LEU A 39 -5.82 -0.26 -6.60
N VAL A 40 -4.88 -0.73 -7.40
CA VAL A 40 -4.24 0.13 -8.39
C VAL A 40 -5.27 0.60 -9.40
N ASP A 41 -6.18 -0.28 -9.80
CA ASP A 41 -7.24 0.14 -10.70
C ASP A 41 -8.10 1.25 -10.10
N ARG A 42 -8.41 1.13 -8.80
CA ARG A 42 -9.18 2.18 -8.13
C ARG A 42 -8.44 3.50 -8.11
N LEU A 43 -7.13 3.45 -7.82
CA LEU A 43 -6.34 4.68 -7.75
C LEU A 43 -6.24 5.36 -9.09
N TYR A 44 -6.02 4.59 -10.14
CA TYR A 44 -5.87 5.16 -11.47
C TYR A 44 -7.14 5.83 -11.97
N HIS A 45 -8.29 5.36 -11.49
CA HIS A 45 -9.57 5.91 -11.90
C HIS A 45 -10.16 6.88 -10.88
N ASN A 46 -9.38 7.28 -9.90
CA ASN A 46 -9.85 8.20 -8.87
C ASN A 46 -9.64 9.64 -9.35
N ASP A 47 -10.73 10.29 -9.76
CA ASP A 47 -10.62 11.62 -10.31
C ASP A 47 -10.04 12.63 -9.34
N ALA A 48 -10.35 12.49 -8.06
CA ALA A 48 -9.85 13.43 -7.07
C ALA A 48 -8.34 13.31 -6.90
N LEU A 49 -7.82 12.09 -6.92
CA LEU A 49 -6.37 11.90 -6.86
C LEU A 49 -5.70 12.45 -8.10
N ASN A 50 -6.34 12.29 -9.24
CA ASN A 50 -5.78 12.74 -10.51
C ASN A 50 -5.82 14.26 -10.68
N GLU A 51 -6.43 14.96 -9.72
CA GLU A 51 -6.32 16.42 -9.70
C GLU A 51 -4.91 16.86 -9.29
N ASN A 52 -4.18 16.02 -8.61
CA ASN A 52 -2.78 16.27 -8.29
C ASN A 52 -1.97 16.04 -9.57
N PRO A 53 -1.33 17.07 -10.12
CA PRO A 53 -0.67 16.94 -11.43
C PRO A 53 0.41 15.88 -11.45
N ALA A 54 1.17 15.73 -10.36
CA ALA A 54 2.23 14.73 -10.32
C ALA A 54 1.65 13.33 -10.32
N VAL A 55 0.56 13.13 -9.59
CA VAL A 55 -0.11 11.83 -9.56
C VAL A 55 -0.71 11.53 -10.92
N ARG A 56 -1.35 12.52 -11.53
CA ARG A 56 -1.95 12.31 -12.86
C ARG A 56 -0.89 11.93 -13.88
N GLU A 57 0.23 12.64 -13.86
CA GLU A 57 1.30 12.34 -14.79
C GLU A 57 1.80 10.92 -14.62
N PHE A 58 1.98 10.51 -13.37
CA PHE A 58 2.43 9.15 -13.09
C PHE A 58 1.45 8.13 -13.66
N HIS A 59 0.16 8.37 -13.47
CA HIS A 59 -0.87 7.45 -13.97
C HIS A 59 -0.89 7.41 -15.49
N GLU A 60 -0.62 8.55 -16.13
CA GLU A 60 -0.68 8.62 -17.59
C GLU A 60 0.52 8.00 -18.28
N GLU A 61 1.61 7.78 -17.55
CA GLU A 61 2.81 7.19 -18.16
C GLU A 61 2.63 5.73 -18.54
N GLY A 62 1.58 5.09 -18.05
CA GLY A 62 1.23 3.78 -18.55
C GLY A 62 2.07 2.64 -18.02
N GLN A 63 2.65 2.78 -16.85
CA GLN A 63 3.49 1.74 -16.26
C GLN A 63 2.72 0.89 -15.26
N THR A 64 1.46 0.63 -15.57
CA THR A 64 0.55 0.02 -14.60
C THR A 64 1.03 -1.33 -14.10
N ALA A 65 1.46 -2.21 -15.02
CA ALA A 65 1.87 -3.56 -14.61
C ALA A 65 3.09 -3.50 -13.69
N GLY A 66 4.05 -2.65 -14.04
CA GLY A 66 5.23 -2.51 -13.20
C GLY A 66 4.90 -1.93 -11.84
N PHE A 67 3.98 -0.97 -11.82
CA PHE A 67 3.57 -0.37 -10.57
C PHE A 67 2.86 -1.40 -9.68
N LYS A 68 1.97 -2.19 -10.27
CA LYS A 68 1.31 -3.25 -9.52
C LYS A 68 2.33 -4.22 -8.93
N TYR A 69 3.35 -4.55 -9.70
CA TYR A 69 4.41 -5.42 -9.20
C TYR A 69 5.12 -4.81 -7.99
N LEU A 70 5.49 -3.53 -8.09
CA LEU A 70 6.21 -2.89 -7.00
C LEU A 70 5.38 -2.80 -5.73
N VAL A 71 4.10 -2.45 -5.86
CA VAL A 71 3.23 -2.36 -4.69
C VAL A 71 3.04 -3.74 -4.08
N THR A 72 2.91 -4.76 -4.91
CA THR A 72 2.80 -6.13 -4.41
C THR A 72 4.06 -6.53 -3.65
N ALA A 73 5.24 -6.29 -4.24
CA ALA A 73 6.50 -6.67 -3.61
C ALA A 73 6.70 -5.93 -2.30
N TRP A 74 6.38 -4.63 -2.27
CA TRP A 74 6.48 -3.86 -1.04
C TRP A 74 5.57 -4.45 0.04
N SER A 75 4.34 -4.77 -0.35
CA SER A 75 3.38 -5.29 0.61
C SER A 75 3.80 -6.65 1.15
N ILE A 76 4.41 -7.47 0.30
CA ILE A 76 4.92 -8.77 0.75
C ILE A 76 5.94 -8.58 1.87
N GLU A 77 6.92 -7.69 1.67
CA GLU A 77 7.92 -7.46 2.69
C GLU A 77 7.33 -6.81 3.94
N ALA A 78 6.45 -5.83 3.74
CA ALA A 78 5.89 -5.08 4.86
C ALA A 78 5.07 -5.96 5.78
N THR A 79 4.53 -7.06 5.26
CA THR A 79 3.67 -7.94 6.05
C THR A 79 4.40 -9.18 6.56
N GLY A 80 5.70 -9.23 6.40
CA GLY A 80 6.51 -10.30 6.97
C GLY A 80 6.88 -11.40 6.01
N GLY A 81 6.67 -11.21 4.72
CA GLY A 81 7.08 -12.18 3.72
C GLY A 81 8.54 -12.00 3.32
N PRO A 82 8.96 -12.70 2.28
CA PRO A 82 10.35 -12.62 1.84
C PRO A 82 10.73 -11.24 1.33
N GLU A 83 12.01 -10.94 1.34
CA GLU A 83 12.52 -9.65 0.88
C GLU A 83 12.60 -9.64 -0.63
N VAL A 84 11.59 -9.07 -1.26
CA VAL A 84 11.50 -9.06 -2.71
C VAL A 84 11.35 -7.66 -3.30
N TYR A 85 11.24 -6.64 -2.44
CA TYR A 85 11.04 -5.28 -2.93
C TYR A 85 12.36 -4.64 -3.32
N GLY A 86 12.48 -4.23 -4.58
CA GLY A 86 13.69 -3.58 -5.05
C GLY A 86 13.51 -2.13 -5.42
N GLY A 87 12.38 -1.53 -5.04
CA GLY A 87 12.11 -0.15 -5.41
C GLY A 87 12.66 0.85 -4.40
N ARG A 88 12.24 2.10 -4.55
CA ARG A 88 12.66 3.17 -3.65
C ARG A 88 11.94 3.05 -2.32
N ASN A 89 12.57 3.60 -1.27
CA ASN A 89 11.89 3.58 0.02
C ASN A 89 10.66 4.50 -0.04
N MET A 90 9.84 4.41 0.99
CA MET A 90 8.54 5.08 0.99
C MET A 90 8.68 6.58 0.83
N GLU A 91 9.63 7.18 1.52
CA GLU A 91 9.82 8.62 1.45
C GLU A 91 10.25 9.06 0.05
N GLU A 92 11.23 8.37 -0.51
CA GLU A 92 11.74 8.73 -1.84
C GLU A 92 10.70 8.52 -2.93
N ALA A 93 9.88 7.48 -2.76
CA ALA A 93 8.90 7.17 -3.79
C ALA A 93 7.80 8.20 -3.86
N HIS A 94 7.58 8.95 -2.79
CA HIS A 94 6.44 9.86 -2.73
C HIS A 94 6.81 11.34 -2.68
N GLU A 95 8.09 11.66 -2.45
CA GLU A 95 8.42 13.07 -2.20
C GLU A 95 8.09 13.96 -3.39
N HIS A 96 8.17 13.45 -4.60
CA HIS A 96 7.88 14.26 -5.78
C HIS A 96 6.39 14.35 -6.10
N LEU A 97 5.57 13.63 -5.36
CA LEU A 97 4.12 13.61 -5.61
C LEU A 97 3.37 14.65 -4.82
N ASP A 98 4.02 15.25 -3.82
CA ASP A 98 3.39 16.28 -2.98
C ASP A 98 2.04 15.80 -2.42
N VAL A 99 2.01 14.61 -1.87
CA VAL A 99 0.78 14.02 -1.35
C VAL A 99 0.30 14.81 -0.15
N THR A 100 -0.97 15.24 -0.18
CA THR A 100 -1.56 15.94 0.95
C THR A 100 -2.17 14.95 1.92
N GLU A 101 -2.52 15.43 3.12
CA GLU A 101 -3.21 14.59 4.10
C GLU A 101 -4.51 14.04 3.52
N ARG A 102 -5.23 14.89 2.80
CA ARG A 102 -6.49 14.47 2.21
C ARG A 102 -6.27 13.36 1.17
N GLU A 103 -5.21 13.51 0.38
CA GLU A 103 -4.91 12.49 -0.62
C GLU A 103 -4.47 11.19 0.03
N PHE A 104 -3.69 11.28 1.11
CA PHE A 104 -3.34 10.08 1.84
C PHE A 104 -4.59 9.37 2.34
N ASP A 105 -5.54 10.14 2.88
CA ASP A 105 -6.78 9.55 3.38
C ASP A 105 -7.55 8.86 2.26
N MET A 106 -7.55 9.44 1.07
CA MET A 106 -8.22 8.81 -0.08
C MET A 106 -7.60 7.47 -0.42
N VAL A 107 -6.26 7.41 -0.43
CA VAL A 107 -5.57 6.16 -0.72
C VAL A 107 -5.81 5.15 0.39
N TYR A 108 -5.76 5.62 1.64
CA TYR A 108 -6.03 4.77 2.79
C TYR A 108 -7.40 4.10 2.65
N THR A 109 -8.41 4.89 2.32
CA THR A 109 -9.76 4.36 2.15
C THR A 109 -9.83 3.39 0.99
N ALA A 110 -9.14 3.69 -0.10
CA ALA A 110 -9.12 2.80 -1.27
C ALA A 110 -8.49 1.46 -0.93
N ILE A 111 -7.41 1.48 -0.16
CA ILE A 111 -6.76 0.24 0.27
C ILE A 111 -7.73 -0.60 1.08
N GLU A 112 -8.39 0.03 2.03
CA GLU A 112 -9.34 -0.67 2.88
C GLU A 112 -10.47 -1.29 2.05
N HIS A 113 -10.99 -0.53 1.10
CA HIS A 113 -12.03 -1.05 0.21
C HIS A 113 -11.54 -2.24 -0.60
N SER A 114 -10.32 -2.18 -1.10
CA SER A 114 -9.78 -3.27 -1.90
C SER A 114 -9.63 -4.54 -1.09
N LEU A 115 -9.14 -4.40 0.15
CA LEU A 115 -9.01 -5.56 1.02
C LEU A 115 -10.37 -6.20 1.29
N ASN A 116 -11.37 -5.36 1.54
CA ASN A 116 -12.72 -5.86 1.76
C ASN A 116 -13.27 -6.53 0.51
N GLN A 117 -13.00 -5.93 -0.64
CA GLN A 117 -13.55 -6.44 -1.90
C GLN A 117 -13.01 -7.82 -2.21
N VAL A 118 -11.75 -8.10 -1.90
CA VAL A 118 -11.18 -9.41 -2.17
C VAL A 118 -11.36 -10.39 -1.02
N GLY A 119 -12.08 -9.99 0.03
CA GLY A 119 -12.49 -10.91 1.06
C GLY A 119 -11.53 -11.05 2.24
N VAL A 120 -10.64 -10.10 2.45
CA VAL A 120 -9.72 -10.15 3.59
C VAL A 120 -10.52 -9.96 4.88
N PRO A 121 -10.32 -10.83 5.89
CA PRO A 121 -11.04 -10.67 7.16
C PRO A 121 -10.71 -9.36 7.84
N GLU A 122 -11.62 -8.92 8.70
CA GLU A 122 -11.50 -7.62 9.34
C GLU A 122 -10.21 -7.47 10.14
N GLN A 123 -9.81 -8.51 10.86
CA GLN A 123 -8.61 -8.43 11.67
C GLN A 123 -7.36 -8.18 10.82
N GLU A 124 -7.22 -8.94 9.74
CA GLU A 124 -6.08 -8.77 8.85
C GLU A 124 -6.11 -7.43 8.15
N THR A 125 -7.31 -6.96 7.81
CA THR A 125 -7.45 -5.63 7.24
C THR A 125 -6.94 -4.58 8.20
N GLU A 126 -7.34 -4.65 9.47
CA GLU A 126 -6.89 -3.67 10.45
C GLU A 126 -5.39 -3.69 10.64
N GLU A 127 -4.80 -4.89 10.66
CA GLU A 127 -3.36 -4.99 10.82
C GLU A 127 -2.62 -4.35 9.65
N PHE A 128 -3.11 -4.59 8.44
CA PHE A 128 -2.48 -3.98 7.28
C PHE A 128 -2.67 -2.46 7.28
N MET A 129 -3.85 -1.99 7.64
CA MET A 129 -4.10 -0.55 7.67
C MET A 129 -3.24 0.15 8.72
N ASP A 130 -2.95 -0.53 9.84
CA ASP A 130 -2.04 0.04 10.82
C ASP A 130 -0.63 0.24 10.24
N ILE A 131 -0.19 -0.71 9.42
CA ILE A 131 1.11 -0.56 8.75
C ILE A 131 1.08 0.67 7.84
N ILE A 132 0.03 0.81 7.05
CA ILE A 132 -0.09 1.95 6.13
C ILE A 132 -0.09 3.26 6.92
N GLU A 133 -0.86 3.31 8.01
CA GLU A 133 -0.94 4.52 8.80
C GLU A 133 0.43 4.92 9.36
N SER A 134 1.27 3.93 9.67
CA SER A 134 2.58 4.22 10.22
C SER A 134 3.49 4.96 9.24
N TYR A 135 3.13 4.98 7.97
CA TYR A 135 3.93 5.68 6.96
C TYR A 135 3.38 7.05 6.58
N ARG A 136 2.29 7.47 7.22
CA ARG A 136 1.68 8.75 6.86
C ARG A 136 2.67 9.90 6.86
N ASP A 137 3.47 9.99 7.91
CA ASP A 137 4.40 11.11 8.03
C ASP A 137 5.49 11.11 6.95
N MET A 138 5.85 9.94 6.47
CA MET A 138 6.85 9.83 5.41
C MET A 138 6.28 10.17 4.04
N VAL A 139 5.02 9.87 3.84
CA VAL A 139 4.38 10.00 2.53
C VAL A 139 3.81 11.39 2.32
N VAL A 140 3.20 11.95 3.35
CA VAL A 140 2.54 13.24 3.23
C VAL A 140 3.56 14.36 3.18
N ALA A 141 3.34 15.29 2.25
CA ALA A 141 4.22 16.42 2.09
C ALA A 141 4.17 17.31 3.32
N ASP A 142 5.04 18.32 3.32
CA ASP A 142 5.15 19.27 4.41
C ASP A 142 3.76 19.73 4.88
N ARG A 143 3.55 19.64 6.17
CA ARG A 143 2.28 20.04 6.76
C ARG A 143 1.93 21.48 6.48
N ASP A 144 2.93 22.35 6.46
CA ASP A 144 2.69 23.74 6.18
C ASP A 144 2.11 23.92 4.80
N TYR A 145 2.54 23.13 3.88
CA TYR A 145 2.03 23.16 2.53
C TYR A 145 0.53 22.81 2.54
N ASP A 146 0.20 21.76 3.25
CA ASP A 146 -1.18 21.31 3.33
C ASP A 146 -2.12 22.35 3.91
N GLU A 147 -1.62 23.10 4.86
CA GLU A 147 -2.44 24.08 5.53
C GLU A 147 -2.71 25.33 4.72
N LYS A 148 -1.95 25.53 3.66
CA LYS A 148 -2.16 26.67 2.79
C LYS A 148 -3.30 26.38 1.88
N PRO A 149 -4.20 26.90 1.67
CA PRO A 149 -5.24 26.45 0.76
C PRO A 149 -5.28 27.21 -0.52
N ASP A 150 -4.71 26.92 -0.31
CA ASP A 150 -4.72 27.15 -0.97
C ASP A 150 -4.70 27.57 -1.70
N PHE A 151 -4.27 27.72 -1.84
CA PHE A 151 -3.76 28.08 -2.22
C PHE A 151 -3.98 28.48 -2.61
N VAL A 152 -4.06 28.70 -2.64
CA VAL A 152 -3.75 29.14 -2.87
C VAL A 152 -3.43 29.41 -3.26
N GLU A 153 -3.28 29.75 -3.23
CA GLU A 153 -2.62 30.14 -3.48
C GLU A 153 -2.23 29.91 -4.05
N SER A 154 -2.21 30.15 -4.07
CA SER A 154 -1.55 30.10 -4.51
C SER A 154 -1.35 29.92 -5.13
N PRO A 155 -1.33 30.18 -5.26
CA PRO A 155 -0.82 30.09 -5.88
C PRO A 155 -0.38 29.96 -6.30
N ALA A 156 -0.28 30.20 -6.13
CA ALA A 156 0.32 30.12 -6.45
C ALA A 156 0.83 29.83 -6.46
N ALA A 157 0.94 29.97 -6.11
CA ALA A 157 1.48 29.75 -6.00
C ALA A 157 1.79 29.15 -5.95
N HIS A 158 1.82 29.19 -5.87
CA HIS A 158 2.18 28.80 -5.81
C HIS A 158 2.31 28.43 -6.24
#